data_025787dd555a505ccc22bd3ea1a4823c
#
_entry.id   025787dd555a505ccc22bd3ea1a4823c
#
_cell.length_a   1.000
_cell.length_b   1.000
_cell.length_c   1.000
_cell.angle_alpha   90.00
_cell.angle_beta   90.00
_cell.angle_gamma   90.00
#
_symmetry.space_group_name_H-M   'P 1'
#
loop_
_entity.id
_entity.type
_entity.pdbx_description
1 polymer ?
#
loop_
_entity_poly.entity_id
_entity_poly.type
_entity_poly.pdbx_seq_one_letter_code
_entity_poly.pdbx_strand_id
1 'polypeptide(L)'
;MTLRTPLPFPRLVVVHGFGAGPTDHWFPWLAEHAATAVVPALPSPLAPRASAWIPRIVDAIGTLDGGTAVVAHSLGNVAALGAIRALQQAGDEGALEAFVAVAPFLRAIPPVGDEALDGFVRSGLPDFTAGLDPVALRPALGERSVLRSSVDPLVPAQLSEEFATALDSPVHVILGAGHFLASDGFGTLPGVLDALLGTPYSQPTPSPSPSRCSA
;
A
#
# COMPACT_ATOMS: atom_id res chain seq x y z
N MET A 1 -19.22 0.68 -22.00
CA MET A 1 -18.77 1.80 -21.13
C MET A 1 -19.21 1.44 -19.72
N THR A 2 -18.34 0.85 -18.93
CA THR A 2 -18.66 0.46 -17.55
C THR A 2 -18.75 1.74 -16.72
N LEU A 3 -19.89 1.99 -16.08
CA LEU A 3 -20.06 3.10 -15.17
C LEU A 3 -19.09 2.88 -14.00
N ARG A 4 -18.07 3.73 -13.90
CA ARG A 4 -17.14 3.72 -12.76
C ARG A 4 -17.86 4.35 -11.58
N THR A 5 -17.93 3.64 -10.45
CA THR A 5 -18.39 4.24 -9.20
C THR A 5 -17.27 5.17 -8.71
N PRO A 6 -17.50 6.49 -8.66
CA PRO A 6 -16.48 7.40 -8.14
C PRO A 6 -16.26 7.14 -6.65
N LEU A 7 -15.03 7.28 -6.21
CA LEU A 7 -14.70 7.21 -4.78
C LEU A 7 -15.37 8.38 -4.02
N PRO A 8 -15.82 8.18 -2.78
CA PRO A 8 -16.59 9.18 -2.02
C PRO A 8 -15.75 10.35 -1.52
N PHE A 9 -14.43 10.29 -1.66
CA PHE A 9 -13.49 11.32 -1.22
C PHE A 9 -12.82 12.00 -2.43
N PRO A 10 -12.43 13.29 -2.31
CA PRO A 10 -11.93 14.07 -3.44
C PRO A 10 -10.52 13.69 -3.89
N ARG A 11 -9.69 13.11 -3.00
CA ARG A 11 -8.27 12.87 -3.27
C ARG A 11 -7.82 11.47 -2.88
N LEU A 12 -7.00 10.89 -3.74
CA LEU A 12 -6.33 9.61 -3.54
C LEU A 12 -4.81 9.78 -3.67
N VAL A 13 -4.05 9.24 -2.73
CA VAL A 13 -2.59 9.11 -2.84
C VAL A 13 -2.24 7.64 -2.86
N VAL A 14 -1.49 7.19 -3.89
CA VAL A 14 -1.02 5.81 -4.00
C VAL A 14 0.49 5.79 -3.79
N VAL A 15 0.96 5.06 -2.78
CA VAL A 15 2.39 5.00 -2.42
C VAL A 15 2.95 3.64 -2.82
N HIS A 16 3.84 3.64 -3.81
CA HIS A 16 4.46 2.41 -4.30
C HIS A 16 5.56 1.86 -3.38
N GLY A 17 5.95 0.59 -3.58
CA GLY A 17 6.99 -0.09 -2.83
C GLY A 17 8.38 -0.04 -3.46
N PHE A 18 9.28 -0.91 -2.93
CA PHE A 18 10.63 -1.14 -3.43
C PHE A 18 10.60 -1.54 -4.91
N GLY A 19 11.50 -0.98 -5.72
CA GLY A 19 11.67 -1.33 -7.13
C GLY A 19 10.55 -0.89 -8.07
N ALA A 20 9.48 -0.27 -7.55
CA ALA A 20 8.32 0.15 -8.34
C ALA A 20 8.29 1.65 -8.61
N GLY A 21 7.41 2.07 -9.53
CA GLY A 21 7.15 3.45 -9.89
C GLY A 21 5.66 3.74 -10.09
N PRO A 22 5.31 5.00 -10.45
CA PRO A 22 3.92 5.44 -10.53
C PRO A 22 3.06 4.72 -11.58
N THR A 23 3.68 4.13 -12.60
CA THR A 23 2.98 3.48 -13.73
C THR A 23 2.93 1.98 -13.61
N ASP A 24 3.40 1.41 -12.49
CA ASP A 24 3.49 -0.03 -12.30
C ASP A 24 2.21 -0.63 -11.70
N HIS A 25 2.06 -1.94 -11.86
CA HIS A 25 1.02 -2.76 -11.24
C HIS A 25 -0.41 -2.21 -11.48
N TRP A 26 -1.22 -2.19 -10.44
CA TRP A 26 -2.60 -1.70 -10.41
C TRP A 26 -2.72 -0.19 -10.10
N PHE A 27 -1.60 0.52 -9.92
CA PHE A 27 -1.62 1.93 -9.48
C PHE A 27 -2.30 2.85 -10.49
N PRO A 28 -2.00 2.80 -11.82
CA PRO A 28 -2.69 3.64 -12.81
C PRO A 28 -4.18 3.34 -12.87
N TRP A 29 -4.55 2.04 -12.82
CA TRP A 29 -5.94 1.62 -12.81
C TRP A 29 -6.69 2.19 -11.60
N LEU A 30 -6.10 2.12 -10.39
CA LEU A 30 -6.72 2.67 -9.19
C LEU A 30 -6.85 4.20 -9.27
N ALA A 31 -5.82 4.89 -9.76
CA ALA A 31 -5.81 6.34 -9.91
C ALA A 31 -6.97 6.86 -10.78
N GLU A 32 -7.40 6.08 -11.77
CA GLU A 32 -8.53 6.43 -12.65
C GLU A 32 -9.92 6.46 -11.96
N HIS A 33 -10.02 5.92 -10.72
CA HIS A 33 -11.28 5.88 -9.96
C HIS A 33 -11.47 7.10 -9.03
N ALA A 34 -10.45 7.92 -8.85
CA ALA A 34 -10.52 9.12 -8.02
C ALA A 34 -10.69 10.39 -8.86
N ALA A 35 -11.34 11.40 -8.31
CA ALA A 35 -11.46 12.71 -8.93
C ALA A 35 -10.09 13.38 -9.08
N THR A 36 -9.25 13.23 -8.06
CA THR A 36 -7.85 13.64 -8.06
C THR A 36 -7.00 12.50 -7.48
N ALA A 37 -6.03 12.02 -8.25
CA ALA A 37 -5.10 11.00 -7.78
C ALA A 37 -3.65 11.46 -7.94
N VAL A 38 -2.82 11.12 -6.97
CA VAL A 38 -1.38 11.34 -6.99
C VAL A 38 -0.68 10.02 -6.70
N VAL A 39 0.17 9.58 -7.62
CA VAL A 39 1.11 8.49 -7.41
C VAL A 39 2.51 9.10 -7.46
N PRO A 40 3.10 9.48 -6.30
CA PRO A 40 4.37 10.19 -6.31
C PRO A 40 5.50 9.32 -6.87
N ALA A 41 6.34 9.89 -7.75
CA ALA A 41 7.58 9.26 -8.16
C ALA A 41 8.59 9.35 -7.00
N LEU A 42 8.84 8.23 -6.32
CA LEU A 42 9.78 8.15 -5.21
C LEU A 42 11.18 7.87 -5.75
N PRO A 43 12.20 8.65 -5.34
CA PRO A 43 13.52 8.57 -5.94
C PRO A 43 14.25 7.27 -5.61
N SER A 44 15.04 6.79 -6.57
CA SER A 44 15.91 5.61 -6.43
C SER A 44 15.18 4.38 -5.86
N PRO A 45 14.13 3.86 -6.52
CA PRO A 45 13.27 2.83 -5.93
C PRO A 45 13.98 1.51 -5.63
N LEU A 46 15.13 1.22 -6.26
CA LEU A 46 15.98 0.07 -5.94
C LEU A 46 17.01 0.34 -4.81
N ALA A 47 17.12 1.60 -4.36
CA ALA A 47 17.97 2.01 -3.25
C ALA A 47 17.26 3.11 -2.44
N PRO A 48 16.05 2.83 -1.89
CA PRO A 48 15.21 3.82 -1.25
C PRO A 48 15.85 4.35 0.03
N ARG A 49 15.62 5.64 0.29
CA ARG A 49 16.05 6.31 1.52
C ARG A 49 14.86 7.00 2.17
N ALA A 50 14.64 6.77 3.44
CA ALA A 50 13.54 7.39 4.20
C ALA A 50 13.58 8.93 4.10
N SER A 51 14.78 9.53 4.19
CA SER A 51 15.00 10.98 4.07
C SER A 51 14.62 11.57 2.71
N ALA A 52 14.54 10.75 1.66
CA ALA A 52 14.15 11.19 0.32
C ALA A 52 12.67 10.85 0.01
N TRP A 53 12.17 9.73 0.50
CA TRP A 53 10.81 9.26 0.24
C TRP A 53 9.77 9.95 1.09
N ILE A 54 10.01 10.04 2.42
CA ILE A 54 9.05 10.59 3.38
C ILE A 54 8.62 12.02 3.00
N PRO A 55 9.53 12.99 2.69
CA PRO A 55 9.12 14.33 2.27
C PRO A 55 8.27 14.33 0.99
N ARG A 56 8.55 13.46 0.02
CA ARG A 56 7.76 13.35 -1.22
C ARG A 56 6.35 12.85 -0.96
N ILE A 57 6.21 11.94 0.01
CA ILE A 57 4.89 11.43 0.40
C ILE A 57 4.14 12.49 1.22
N VAL A 58 4.82 13.25 2.09
CA VAL A 58 4.25 14.41 2.79
C VAL A 58 3.70 15.42 1.78
N ASP A 59 4.49 15.81 0.77
CA ASP A 59 4.04 16.71 -0.29
C ASP A 59 2.83 16.15 -1.05
N ALA A 60 2.81 14.83 -1.30
CA ALA A 60 1.70 14.16 -1.99
C ALA A 60 0.43 14.12 -1.13
N ILE A 61 0.52 13.87 0.17
CA ILE A 61 -0.62 13.87 1.10
C ILE A 61 -1.11 15.31 1.31
N GLY A 62 -0.20 16.27 1.52
CA GLY A 62 -0.52 17.66 1.85
C GLY A 62 -0.94 17.82 3.31
N THR A 63 -2.24 17.78 3.59
CA THR A 63 -2.80 17.92 4.94
C THR A 63 -3.69 16.73 5.30
N LEU A 64 -3.82 16.46 6.60
CA LEU A 64 -4.72 15.43 7.15
C LEU A 64 -6.12 16.05 7.36
N ASP A 65 -6.82 16.35 6.27
CA ASP A 65 -8.07 17.15 6.25
C ASP A 65 -9.37 16.33 6.18
N GLY A 66 -9.28 14.99 6.27
CA GLY A 66 -10.42 14.09 6.11
C GLY A 66 -10.89 13.91 4.66
N GLY A 67 -10.25 14.57 3.69
CA GLY A 67 -10.59 14.46 2.27
C GLY A 67 -9.64 13.60 1.45
N THR A 68 -8.57 13.11 2.06
CA THR A 68 -7.53 12.32 1.38
C THR A 68 -7.54 10.87 1.87
N ALA A 69 -7.65 9.92 0.94
CA ALA A 69 -7.35 8.51 1.19
C ALA A 69 -5.93 8.17 0.72
N VAL A 70 -5.25 7.30 1.47
CA VAL A 70 -3.93 6.79 1.13
C VAL A 70 -4.01 5.28 0.92
N VAL A 71 -3.51 4.82 -0.22
CA VAL A 71 -3.31 3.39 -0.50
C VAL A 71 -1.82 3.15 -0.67
N ALA A 72 -1.27 2.25 0.11
CA ALA A 72 0.16 1.97 0.09
C ALA A 72 0.44 0.50 -0.19
N HIS A 73 1.54 0.22 -0.91
CA HIS A 73 1.94 -1.13 -1.28
C HIS A 73 3.34 -1.45 -0.71
N SER A 74 3.46 -2.62 -0.07
CA SER A 74 4.75 -3.15 0.39
C SER A 74 5.52 -2.15 1.27
N LEU A 75 6.78 -1.82 0.96
CA LEU A 75 7.57 -0.77 1.63
C LEU A 75 6.84 0.58 1.71
N GLY A 76 6.01 0.89 0.72
CA GLY A 76 5.20 2.11 0.71
C GLY A 76 4.36 2.30 1.96
N ASN A 77 3.93 1.21 2.62
CA ASN A 77 3.16 1.28 3.87
C ASN A 77 3.97 1.92 5.00
N VAL A 78 5.21 1.46 5.20
CA VAL A 78 6.10 2.01 6.24
C VAL A 78 6.45 3.46 5.93
N ALA A 79 6.72 3.76 4.64
CA ALA A 79 7.02 5.12 4.19
C ALA A 79 5.83 6.07 4.38
N ALA A 80 4.60 5.63 4.10
CA ALA A 80 3.38 6.41 4.30
C ALA A 80 3.12 6.68 5.80
N LEU A 81 3.29 5.67 6.67
CA LEU A 81 3.21 5.89 8.12
C LEU A 81 4.27 6.89 8.60
N GLY A 82 5.48 6.84 8.05
CA GLY A 82 6.54 7.81 8.31
C GLY A 82 6.14 9.24 7.90
N ALA A 83 5.46 9.39 6.76
CA ALA A 83 4.97 10.69 6.29
C ALA A 83 3.84 11.24 7.18
N ILE A 84 2.89 10.40 7.58
CA ILE A 84 1.80 10.78 8.49
C ILE A 84 2.37 11.22 9.84
N ARG A 85 3.36 10.49 10.39
CA ARG A 85 4.09 10.91 11.59
C ARG A 85 4.75 12.29 11.41
N ALA A 86 5.38 12.53 10.26
CA ALA A 86 6.03 13.81 9.99
C ALA A 86 5.03 14.96 9.93
N LEU A 87 3.84 14.77 9.35
CA LEU A 87 2.74 15.73 9.36
C LEU A 87 2.28 16.03 10.79
N GLN A 88 2.06 15.02 11.63
CA GLN A 88 1.71 15.22 13.04
C GLN A 88 2.80 15.96 13.81
N GLN A 89 4.07 15.66 13.58
CA GLN A 89 5.20 16.37 14.19
C GLN A 89 5.30 17.82 13.73
N ALA A 90 4.78 18.15 12.55
CA ALA A 90 4.66 19.51 12.05
C ALA A 90 3.41 20.26 12.60
N GLY A 91 2.61 19.61 13.46
CA GLY A 91 1.44 20.20 14.10
C GLY A 91 0.12 19.93 13.35
N ASP A 92 0.09 19.01 12.38
CA ASP A 92 -1.15 18.59 11.75
C ASP A 92 -1.88 17.58 12.67
N GLU A 93 -2.99 18.00 13.26
CA GLU A 93 -3.79 17.20 14.21
C GLU A 93 -4.98 16.50 13.52
N GLY A 94 -5.09 16.57 12.20
CA GLY A 94 -6.17 15.98 11.43
C GLY A 94 -6.01 14.47 11.20
N ALA A 95 -6.85 13.96 10.30
CA ALA A 95 -6.83 12.55 9.90
C ALA A 95 -7.01 12.40 8.38
N LEU A 96 -6.56 11.27 7.84
CA LEU A 96 -6.96 10.80 6.52
C LEU A 96 -8.45 10.41 6.53
N GLU A 97 -9.08 10.35 5.37
CA GLU A 97 -10.36 9.68 5.21
C GLU A 97 -10.19 8.17 5.38
N ALA A 98 -9.19 7.59 4.70
CA ALA A 98 -8.90 6.17 4.78
C ALA A 98 -7.41 5.86 4.54
N PHE A 99 -6.95 4.75 5.13
CA PHE A 99 -5.64 4.15 4.89
C PHE A 99 -5.79 2.68 4.52
N VAL A 100 -5.48 2.32 3.28
CA VAL A 100 -5.51 0.93 2.80
C VAL A 100 -4.09 0.42 2.58
N ALA A 101 -3.71 -0.60 3.34
CA ALA A 101 -2.38 -1.20 3.28
C ALA A 101 -2.41 -2.52 2.48
N VAL A 102 -1.62 -2.61 1.41
CA VAL A 102 -1.49 -3.81 0.56
C VAL A 102 -0.13 -4.44 0.80
N ALA A 103 -0.11 -5.73 1.16
CA ALA A 103 1.09 -6.50 1.51
C ALA A 103 2.01 -5.77 2.50
N PRO A 104 1.49 -5.25 3.64
CA PRO A 104 2.26 -4.45 4.56
C PRO A 104 3.14 -5.28 5.51
N PHE A 105 4.16 -4.61 6.07
CA PHE A 105 5.00 -5.13 7.15
C PHE A 105 5.56 -3.97 7.99
N LEU A 106 5.99 -4.23 9.23
CA LEU A 106 6.60 -3.25 10.15
C LEU A 106 8.04 -3.58 10.51
N ARG A 107 8.51 -4.77 10.21
CA ARG A 107 9.86 -5.25 10.51
C ARG A 107 10.45 -5.98 9.32
N ALA A 108 11.73 -6.33 9.41
CA ALA A 108 12.44 -7.01 8.35
C ALA A 108 11.70 -8.27 7.85
N ILE A 109 11.56 -8.37 6.54
CA ILE A 109 11.13 -9.59 5.86
C ILE A 109 12.29 -10.59 5.82
N PRO A 110 12.03 -11.89 5.76
CA PRO A 110 13.08 -12.90 5.53
C PRO A 110 13.81 -12.65 4.21
N PRO A 111 15.06 -13.07 4.08
CA PRO A 111 15.76 -13.01 2.79
C PRO A 111 15.00 -13.78 1.71
N VAL A 112 14.88 -13.19 0.53
CA VAL A 112 14.16 -13.76 -0.61
C VAL A 112 15.09 -14.16 -1.76
N GLY A 113 16.40 -13.91 -1.62
CA GLY A 113 17.40 -14.22 -2.62
C GLY A 113 17.60 -13.13 -3.69
N ASP A 114 16.94 -11.98 -3.56
CA ASP A 114 17.22 -10.78 -4.34
C ASP A 114 18.23 -9.91 -3.60
N GLU A 115 19.43 -9.75 -4.15
CA GLU A 115 20.56 -9.06 -3.49
C GLU A 115 20.24 -7.60 -3.16
N ALA A 116 19.52 -6.90 -4.05
CA ALA A 116 19.16 -5.50 -3.85
C ALA A 116 18.12 -5.34 -2.73
N LEU A 117 17.06 -6.14 -2.76
CA LEU A 117 16.01 -6.12 -1.74
C LEU A 117 16.56 -6.61 -0.39
N ASP A 118 17.26 -7.73 -0.35
CA ASP A 118 17.85 -8.27 0.88
C ASP A 118 18.89 -7.31 1.48
N GLY A 119 19.66 -6.61 0.62
CA GLY A 119 20.59 -5.56 1.02
C GLY A 119 19.86 -4.37 1.64
N PHE A 120 18.79 -3.90 1.00
CA PHE A 120 17.96 -2.82 1.52
C PHE A 120 17.29 -3.21 2.85
N VAL A 121 16.72 -4.39 2.96
CA VAL A 121 16.07 -4.86 4.21
C VAL A 121 17.05 -4.84 5.39
N ARG A 122 18.31 -5.20 5.15
CA ARG A 122 19.34 -5.18 6.22
C ARG A 122 19.79 -3.78 6.62
N SER A 123 19.92 -2.85 5.67
CA SER A 123 20.60 -1.58 5.92
C SER A 123 19.75 -0.34 5.74
N GLY A 124 18.72 -0.36 4.90
CA GLY A 124 17.88 0.79 4.59
C GLY A 124 16.53 0.79 5.30
N LEU A 125 15.93 -0.39 5.48
CA LEU A 125 14.63 -0.49 6.17
C LEU A 125 14.65 0.06 7.61
N PRO A 126 15.71 -0.11 8.41
CA PRO A 126 15.77 0.50 9.73
C PRO A 126 15.50 2.01 9.77
N ASP A 127 15.92 2.76 8.75
CA ASP A 127 15.69 4.20 8.66
C ASP A 127 14.20 4.55 8.47
N PHE A 128 13.43 3.69 7.78
CA PHE A 128 11.99 3.86 7.61
C PHE A 128 11.20 3.52 8.87
N THR A 129 11.70 2.59 9.68
CA THR A 129 11.01 2.11 10.88
C THR A 129 11.45 2.85 12.16
N ALA A 130 12.56 3.60 12.11
CA ALA A 130 13.11 4.29 13.27
C ALA A 130 12.09 5.24 13.93
N GLY A 131 11.79 4.99 15.19
CA GLY A 131 10.85 5.79 15.98
C GLY A 131 9.40 5.76 15.46
N LEU A 132 9.04 4.80 14.60
CA LEU A 132 7.67 4.62 14.16
C LEU A 132 6.87 3.90 15.26
N ASP A 133 5.80 4.53 15.70
CA ASP A 133 4.80 3.93 16.60
C ASP A 133 3.45 3.86 15.87
N PRO A 134 3.12 2.72 15.25
CA PRO A 134 1.89 2.58 14.51
C PRO A 134 0.62 2.77 15.36
N VAL A 135 0.69 2.43 16.65
CA VAL A 135 -0.44 2.57 17.57
C VAL A 135 -0.76 4.06 17.80
N ALA A 136 0.28 4.88 17.97
CA ALA A 136 0.11 6.33 18.13
C ALA A 136 -0.43 7.01 16.87
N LEU A 137 -0.26 6.41 15.69
CA LEU A 137 -0.74 6.96 14.41
C LEU A 137 -2.21 6.63 14.11
N ARG A 138 -2.82 5.66 14.80
CA ARG A 138 -4.21 5.22 14.54
C ARG A 138 -5.23 6.36 14.38
N PRO A 139 -5.23 7.40 15.24
CA PRO A 139 -6.21 8.48 15.11
C PRO A 139 -6.11 9.27 13.79
N ALA A 140 -4.90 9.32 13.19
CA ALA A 140 -4.66 10.05 11.94
C ALA A 140 -4.93 9.24 10.67
N LEU A 141 -5.26 7.94 10.78
CA LEU A 141 -5.38 7.05 9.62
C LEU A 141 -6.80 6.95 9.06
N GLY A 142 -7.82 7.48 9.76
CA GLY A 142 -9.23 7.33 9.36
C GLY A 142 -9.65 5.86 9.32
N GLU A 143 -10.50 5.50 8.34
CA GLU A 143 -10.87 4.10 8.09
C GLU A 143 -9.66 3.29 7.62
N ARG A 144 -9.48 2.10 8.17
CA ARG A 144 -8.27 1.28 7.91
C ARG A 144 -8.64 -0.08 7.38
N SER A 145 -7.85 -0.56 6.42
CA SER A 145 -7.96 -1.93 5.89
C SER A 145 -6.60 -2.46 5.49
N VAL A 146 -6.37 -3.75 5.72
CA VAL A 146 -5.18 -4.47 5.25
C VAL A 146 -5.60 -5.50 4.22
N LEU A 147 -4.97 -5.50 3.05
CA LEU A 147 -5.06 -6.55 2.05
C LEU A 147 -3.77 -7.36 2.07
N ARG A 148 -3.89 -8.67 2.25
CA ARG A 148 -2.76 -9.59 2.12
C ARG A 148 -3.07 -10.76 1.20
N SER A 149 -2.06 -11.31 0.58
CA SER A 149 -2.17 -12.55 -0.18
C SER A 149 -2.23 -13.78 0.74
N SER A 150 -2.84 -14.85 0.26
CA SER A 150 -2.70 -16.17 0.90
C SER A 150 -1.33 -16.81 0.64
N VAL A 151 -0.63 -16.38 -0.42
CA VAL A 151 0.68 -16.90 -0.85
C VAL A 151 1.55 -15.75 -1.37
N ASP A 152 2.12 -14.97 -0.48
CA ASP A 152 3.05 -13.87 -0.82
C ASP A 152 4.49 -14.41 -0.68
N PRO A 153 5.30 -14.40 -1.78
CA PRO A 153 6.67 -14.92 -1.72
C PRO A 153 7.65 -13.94 -1.05
N LEU A 154 7.26 -12.67 -0.87
CA LEU A 154 8.13 -11.63 -0.32
C LEU A 154 7.75 -11.28 1.13
N VAL A 155 6.46 -11.11 1.41
CA VAL A 155 5.96 -10.72 2.73
C VAL A 155 5.13 -11.85 3.33
N PRO A 156 5.68 -12.62 4.28
CA PRO A 156 4.92 -13.64 4.99
C PRO A 156 3.64 -13.09 5.60
N ALA A 157 2.54 -13.85 5.50
CA ALA A 157 1.22 -13.47 5.99
C ALA A 157 1.22 -12.94 7.43
N GLN A 158 2.05 -13.55 8.30
CA GLN A 158 2.19 -13.13 9.69
C GLN A 158 2.63 -11.67 9.83
N LEU A 159 3.51 -11.15 8.95
CA LEU A 159 3.96 -9.75 9.02
C LEU A 159 2.84 -8.78 8.70
N SER A 160 1.98 -9.12 7.73
CA SER A 160 0.80 -8.31 7.41
C SER A 160 -0.27 -8.39 8.51
N GLU A 161 -0.39 -9.52 9.20
CA GLU A 161 -1.28 -9.68 10.35
C GLU A 161 -0.79 -8.90 11.58
N GLU A 162 0.53 -8.89 11.83
CA GLU A 162 1.16 -8.04 12.84
C GLU A 162 0.93 -6.54 12.55
N PHE A 163 1.05 -6.14 11.28
CA PHE A 163 0.75 -4.78 10.84
C PHE A 163 -0.72 -4.41 11.09
N ALA A 164 -1.64 -5.29 10.71
CA ALA A 164 -3.06 -5.09 10.92
C ALA A 164 -3.42 -4.96 12.42
N THR A 165 -2.83 -5.83 13.26
CA THR A 165 -3.00 -5.78 14.71
C THR A 165 -2.48 -4.46 15.27
N ALA A 166 -1.30 -4.01 14.84
CA ALA A 166 -0.72 -2.74 15.29
C ALA A 166 -1.58 -1.54 14.92
N LEU A 167 -2.31 -1.58 13.80
CA LEU A 167 -3.22 -0.51 13.37
C LEU A 167 -4.68 -0.70 13.81
N ASP A 168 -5.03 -1.82 14.47
CA ASP A 168 -6.41 -2.18 14.77
C ASP A 168 -7.28 -2.17 13.50
N SER A 169 -6.87 -2.94 12.50
CA SER A 169 -7.39 -2.90 11.14
C SER A 169 -7.91 -4.27 10.71
N PRO A 170 -9.06 -4.36 10.02
CA PRO A 170 -9.50 -5.61 9.41
C PRO A 170 -8.53 -6.10 8.34
N VAL A 171 -8.45 -7.43 8.18
CA VAL A 171 -7.61 -8.09 7.17
C VAL A 171 -8.49 -8.75 6.12
N HIS A 172 -8.23 -8.41 4.85
CA HIS A 172 -8.83 -9.05 3.69
C HIS A 172 -7.79 -9.95 3.02
N VAL A 173 -8.07 -11.26 2.97
CA VAL A 173 -7.19 -12.25 2.38
C VAL A 173 -7.55 -12.47 0.92
N ILE A 174 -6.61 -12.22 0.00
CA ILE A 174 -6.79 -12.43 -1.43
C ILE A 174 -6.07 -13.72 -1.83
N LEU A 175 -6.84 -14.69 -2.33
CA LEU A 175 -6.30 -16.01 -2.65
C LEU A 175 -5.37 -15.94 -3.86
N GLY A 176 -4.17 -16.50 -3.71
CA GLY A 176 -3.23 -16.68 -4.82
C GLY A 176 -2.66 -15.39 -5.40
N ALA A 177 -2.67 -14.28 -4.66
CA ALA A 177 -2.34 -12.97 -5.20
C ALA A 177 -0.83 -12.68 -5.34
N GLY A 178 0.05 -13.61 -5.00
CA GLY A 178 1.48 -13.31 -5.00
C GLY A 178 1.81 -12.11 -4.14
N HIS A 179 2.63 -11.18 -4.63
CA HIS A 179 2.91 -9.89 -3.98
C HIS A 179 2.11 -8.73 -4.60
N PHE A 180 0.99 -9.02 -5.28
CA PHE A 180 0.14 -8.06 -5.99
C PHE A 180 0.86 -7.30 -7.11
N LEU A 181 1.85 -7.92 -7.75
CA LEU A 181 2.60 -7.33 -8.83
C LEU A 181 1.88 -7.53 -10.19
N ALA A 182 2.22 -6.72 -11.19
CA ALA A 182 1.77 -6.96 -12.56
C ALA A 182 2.22 -8.32 -13.09
N SER A 183 3.41 -8.79 -12.69
CA SER A 183 3.91 -10.14 -12.97
C SER A 183 3.08 -11.26 -12.33
N ASP A 184 2.39 -10.96 -11.22
CA ASP A 184 1.44 -11.87 -10.57
C ASP A 184 0.04 -11.82 -11.23
N GLY A 185 -0.13 -11.00 -12.29
CA GLY A 185 -1.41 -10.79 -12.96
C GLY A 185 -2.24 -9.61 -12.45
N PHE A 186 -1.69 -8.78 -11.55
CA PHE A 186 -2.40 -7.66 -10.94
C PHE A 186 -2.13 -6.33 -11.67
N GLY A 187 -2.76 -6.13 -12.84
CA GLY A 187 -2.93 -4.82 -13.48
C GLY A 187 -4.12 -4.04 -12.92
N THR A 188 -4.99 -4.72 -12.17
CA THR A 188 -6.14 -4.16 -11.43
C THR A 188 -6.24 -4.83 -10.07
N LEU A 189 -6.76 -4.12 -9.06
CA LEU A 189 -6.95 -4.69 -7.71
C LEU A 189 -8.30 -4.23 -7.12
N PRO A 190 -9.43 -4.82 -7.56
CA PRO A 190 -10.77 -4.43 -7.10
C PRO A 190 -10.95 -4.45 -5.59
N GLY A 191 -10.29 -5.35 -4.88
CA GLY A 191 -10.34 -5.42 -3.42
C GLY A 191 -9.88 -4.14 -2.70
N VAL A 192 -9.05 -3.31 -3.35
CA VAL A 192 -8.70 -1.99 -2.81
C VAL A 192 -9.90 -1.04 -2.91
N LEU A 193 -10.68 -1.09 -4.00
CA LEU A 193 -11.91 -0.28 -4.11
C LEU A 193 -12.94 -0.71 -3.07
N ASP A 194 -13.10 -2.03 -2.88
CA ASP A 194 -14.01 -2.56 -1.86
C ASP A 194 -13.63 -2.05 -0.47
N ALA A 195 -12.32 -2.07 -0.14
CA ALA A 195 -11.79 -1.55 1.11
C ALA A 195 -12.03 -0.03 1.28
N LEU A 196 -11.80 0.75 0.21
CA LEU A 196 -12.01 2.20 0.20
C LEU A 196 -13.49 2.59 0.30
N LEU A 197 -14.40 1.74 -0.18
CA LEU A 197 -15.85 1.96 -0.15
C LEU A 197 -16.51 1.37 1.09
N GLY A 198 -15.77 0.66 1.95
CA GLY A 198 -16.34 -0.05 3.09
C GLY A 198 -17.30 -1.16 2.69
N THR A 199 -17.18 -1.68 1.47
CA THR A 199 -18.04 -2.76 0.97
C THR A 199 -17.44 -4.13 1.30
N PRO A 200 -18.27 -5.18 1.47
CA PRO A 200 -17.76 -6.52 1.68
C PRO A 200 -16.86 -6.95 0.51
N TYR A 201 -15.66 -7.42 0.83
CA TYR A 201 -14.70 -7.89 -0.17
C TYR A 201 -15.28 -9.08 -0.96
N SER A 202 -15.39 -8.93 -2.27
CA SER A 202 -15.73 -10.00 -3.20
C SER A 202 -14.46 -10.62 -3.76
N GLN A 203 -14.23 -11.93 -3.48
CA GLN A 203 -13.10 -12.66 -4.09
C GLN A 203 -13.21 -12.55 -5.63
N PRO A 204 -12.14 -12.19 -6.33
CA PRO A 204 -12.14 -12.26 -7.78
C PRO A 204 -12.39 -13.71 -8.18
N THR A 205 -13.39 -13.95 -9.07
CA THR A 205 -13.55 -15.26 -9.70
C THR A 205 -12.30 -15.53 -10.53
N PRO A 206 -11.58 -16.64 -10.31
CA PRO A 206 -10.42 -16.95 -11.12
C PRO A 206 -10.85 -17.04 -12.58
N SER A 207 -10.18 -16.29 -13.46
CA SER A 207 -10.36 -16.43 -14.90
C SER A 207 -10.09 -17.89 -15.29
N PRO A 208 -10.94 -18.53 -16.09
CA PRO A 208 -10.70 -19.90 -16.53
C PRO A 208 -9.35 -19.95 -17.25
N SER A 209 -8.47 -20.82 -16.77
CA SER A 209 -7.18 -21.08 -17.43
C SER A 209 -7.44 -21.40 -18.90
N PRO A 210 -6.66 -20.86 -19.86
CA PRO A 210 -6.79 -21.23 -21.25
C PRO A 210 -6.57 -22.74 -21.36
N SER A 211 -7.57 -23.46 -21.84
CA SER A 211 -7.52 -24.89 -22.09
C SER A 211 -6.30 -25.16 -22.97
N ARG A 212 -5.35 -25.95 -22.48
CA ARG A 212 -4.29 -26.48 -23.33
C ARG A 212 -4.98 -27.28 -24.45
N CYS A 213 -5.03 -26.72 -25.64
CA CYS A 213 -5.33 -27.53 -26.84
C CYS A 213 -4.21 -28.56 -26.96
N SER A 214 -4.55 -29.79 -26.66
CA SER A 214 -3.74 -30.96 -27.02
C SER A 214 -3.79 -31.11 -28.54
N ALA A 215 -2.67 -30.94 -29.22
CA ALA A 215 -2.45 -31.33 -30.57
C ALA A 215 -1.82 -32.73 -30.59
#